data_e15e67f3e066f47ddc489bba2fa9c431
#
_entry.id   e15e67f3e066f47ddc489bba2fa9c431
#
_cell.length_a   1.000
_cell.length_b   1.000
_cell.length_c   1.000
_cell.angle_alpha   90.00
_cell.angle_beta   90.00
_cell.angle_gamma   90.00
#
_symmetry.space_group_name_H-M   'P 1'
#
loop_
_entity.id
_entity.type
_entity.pdbx_description
1 polymer ?
#
loop_
_entity_poly.entity_id
_entity_poly.type
_entity_poly.pdbx_seq_one_letter_code
_entity_poly.pdbx_strand_id
1 'polypeptide(L)'
;MKNMQQDKYKPDAGDDNINSLRRRIDEIDAQILDLINRRLAAARHIGEIKNRTGKAVIDSSRESQVYRRLASLNEGPLRNHGLYRIFRAVIAAGREIQTIDNPAGIAPLYMVIGNPIGHSLSPVMHNSALAFSGQDGHYLAFRVDDVAAAVEGIRGLGIGGASVTIPHKIAVIKHLDVVDPLAADIGAVNTVVNRDGILHGYNSDCAGAVQALSEKTAVAHKQVVVLGAGGAARAIGFGLKQKGCRVTIVNRTVSKGEKLAGDLGCRFEPLSELKKLSCHIVVNATPVGMTPDVNSTPLAPALLAPGMVVMDMVYNPLQTRFLKAAQSIGCTTVDGLSMFVHQGAVQFELWTGNKAPVDIMRQVVLEALENQ
;
A
#
# COMPACT_ATOMS: atom_id res chain seq x y z
N MET A 1 -0.15 20.27 29.77
CA MET A 1 -1.49 19.95 29.27
C MET A 1 -1.66 18.53 28.67
N LYS A 2 -0.62 17.67 28.66
CA LYS A 2 -0.71 16.27 28.15
C LYS A 2 -1.26 15.23 29.16
N ASN A 3 -1.39 15.54 30.43
CA ASN A 3 -1.79 14.56 31.46
C ASN A 3 -3.30 14.55 31.81
N MET A 4 -4.10 15.49 31.33
CA MET A 4 -5.55 15.50 31.63
C MET A 4 -6.42 14.68 30.69
N GLN A 5 -5.92 14.26 29.51
CA GLN A 5 -6.69 13.49 28.53
C GLN A 5 -6.70 11.98 28.80
N GLN A 6 -5.71 11.44 29.52
CA GLN A 6 -5.64 10.00 29.83
C GLN A 6 -6.62 9.54 30.93
N ASP A 7 -7.16 10.46 31.73
CA ASP A 7 -8.04 10.10 32.86
C ASP A 7 -9.50 9.81 32.46
N LYS A 8 -9.95 10.30 31.30
CA LYS A 8 -11.33 10.09 30.80
C LYS A 8 -11.70 8.61 30.54
N TYR A 9 -10.70 7.75 30.33
CA TYR A 9 -10.88 6.34 30.00
C TYR A 9 -10.29 5.41 31.07
N LYS A 10 -9.83 5.93 32.22
CA LYS A 10 -9.39 5.09 33.33
C LYS A 10 -10.60 4.53 34.11
N PRO A 11 -10.57 3.27 34.52
CA PRO A 11 -11.56 2.76 35.48
C PRO A 11 -11.48 3.55 36.79
N ASP A 12 -12.60 3.75 37.46
CA ASP A 12 -12.65 4.41 38.77
C ASP A 12 -11.78 3.63 39.78
N ALA A 13 -11.08 4.36 40.64
CA ALA A 13 -10.13 3.83 41.63
C ALA A 13 -10.81 3.02 42.75
N GLY A 14 -11.52 1.98 42.44
CA GLY A 14 -12.23 1.04 43.31
C GLY A 14 -12.50 -0.31 42.66
N ASP A 15 -12.16 -0.43 41.39
CA ASP A 15 -12.53 -1.59 40.56
C ASP A 15 -11.33 -2.47 40.18
N ASP A 16 -10.53 -2.89 41.16
CA ASP A 16 -9.40 -3.82 40.96
C ASP A 16 -9.82 -5.29 40.74
N ASN A 17 -11.12 -5.58 40.61
CA ASN A 17 -11.62 -6.93 40.41
C ASN A 17 -12.00 -7.16 38.93
N ILE A 18 -11.36 -8.15 38.30
CA ILE A 18 -11.63 -8.58 36.91
C ILE A 18 -13.13 -8.76 36.65
N ASN A 19 -13.89 -9.27 37.62
CA ASN A 19 -15.32 -9.53 37.45
C ASN A 19 -16.16 -8.24 37.42
N SER A 20 -15.77 -7.18 38.12
CA SER A 20 -16.44 -5.88 38.03
C SER A 20 -16.14 -5.19 36.71
N LEU A 21 -14.87 -5.23 36.25
CA LEU A 21 -14.49 -4.73 34.93
C LEU A 21 -15.21 -5.45 33.79
N ARG A 22 -15.38 -6.77 33.88
CA ARG A 22 -16.15 -7.56 32.89
C ARG A 22 -17.61 -7.12 32.86
N ARG A 23 -18.27 -6.98 34.02
CA ARG A 23 -19.65 -6.47 34.08
C ARG A 23 -19.79 -5.08 33.45
N ARG A 24 -18.84 -4.20 33.69
CA ARG A 24 -18.83 -2.86 33.08
C ARG A 24 -18.62 -2.92 31.55
N ILE A 25 -17.80 -3.85 31.06
CA ILE A 25 -17.68 -4.11 29.61
C ILE A 25 -19.03 -4.58 29.05
N ASP A 26 -19.69 -5.55 29.69
CA ASP A 26 -21.00 -6.06 29.26
C ASP A 26 -22.06 -4.93 29.19
N GLU A 27 -22.07 -4.02 30.15
CA GLU A 27 -22.96 -2.83 30.16
C GLU A 27 -22.64 -1.87 29.00
N ILE A 28 -21.36 -1.64 28.71
CA ILE A 28 -20.91 -0.81 27.58
C ILE A 28 -21.27 -1.46 26.26
N ASP A 29 -21.07 -2.78 26.12
CA ASP A 29 -21.43 -3.53 24.92
C ASP A 29 -22.94 -3.48 24.64
N ALA A 30 -23.78 -3.53 25.67
CA ALA A 30 -25.21 -3.35 25.53
C ALA A 30 -25.56 -1.92 25.03
N GLN A 31 -24.88 -0.89 25.51
CA GLN A 31 -25.05 0.48 25.05
C GLN A 31 -24.57 0.66 23.59
N ILE A 32 -23.44 0.05 23.23
CA ILE A 32 -22.94 0.06 21.85
C ILE A 32 -23.95 -0.60 20.91
N LEU A 33 -24.52 -1.75 21.30
CA LEU A 33 -25.52 -2.46 20.53
C LEU A 33 -26.79 -1.59 20.31
N ASP A 34 -27.30 -0.94 21.36
CA ASP A 34 -28.43 -0.01 21.26
C ASP A 34 -28.13 1.15 20.29
N LEU A 35 -26.97 1.79 20.44
CA LEU A 35 -26.56 2.90 19.58
C LEU A 35 -26.39 2.46 18.12
N ILE A 36 -25.85 1.28 17.85
CA ILE A 36 -25.77 0.70 16.51
C ILE A 36 -27.18 0.49 15.95
N ASN A 37 -28.10 -0.13 16.69
CA ASN A 37 -29.46 -0.38 16.24
C ASN A 37 -30.22 0.92 15.93
N ARG A 38 -30.08 1.95 16.77
CA ARG A 38 -30.66 3.28 16.53
C ARG A 38 -30.08 3.94 15.26
N ARG A 39 -28.77 3.81 15.03
CA ARG A 39 -28.15 4.28 13.80
C ARG A 39 -28.66 3.53 12.57
N LEU A 40 -28.84 2.22 12.66
CA LEU A 40 -29.37 1.38 11.57
C LEU A 40 -30.84 1.71 11.26
N ALA A 41 -31.67 1.99 12.27
CA ALA A 41 -33.04 2.46 12.07
C ALA A 41 -33.09 3.80 11.31
N ALA A 42 -32.20 4.74 11.65
CA ALA A 42 -32.06 5.99 10.89
C ALA A 42 -31.56 5.76 9.45
N ALA A 43 -30.63 4.81 9.25
CA ALA A 43 -30.15 4.45 7.92
C ALA A 43 -31.27 3.86 7.05
N ARG A 44 -32.11 2.97 7.60
CA ARG A 44 -33.30 2.42 6.91
C ARG A 44 -34.23 3.53 6.43
N HIS A 45 -34.56 4.47 7.29
CA HIS A 45 -35.43 5.58 6.91
C HIS A 45 -34.84 6.47 5.80
N ILE A 46 -33.52 6.69 5.81
CA ILE A 46 -32.79 7.35 4.70
C ILE A 46 -32.93 6.52 3.40
N GLY A 47 -32.83 5.18 3.48
CA GLY A 47 -33.02 4.29 2.34
C GLY A 47 -34.41 4.42 1.71
N GLU A 48 -35.46 4.45 2.52
CA GLU A 48 -36.84 4.65 2.08
C GLU A 48 -37.04 6.00 1.36
N ILE A 49 -36.40 7.07 1.87
CA ILE A 49 -36.42 8.39 1.20
C ILE A 49 -35.66 8.36 -0.12
N LYS A 50 -34.48 7.74 -0.16
CA LYS A 50 -33.66 7.60 -1.39
C LYS A 50 -34.39 6.83 -2.46
N ASN A 51 -35.02 5.71 -2.13
CA ASN A 51 -35.83 4.90 -3.04
C ASN A 51 -37.00 5.71 -3.64
N ARG A 52 -37.68 6.50 -2.82
CA ARG A 52 -38.77 7.38 -3.29
C ARG A 52 -38.28 8.53 -4.18
N THR A 53 -37.04 8.98 -4.02
CA THR A 53 -36.49 10.14 -4.74
C THR A 53 -35.52 9.76 -5.86
N GLY A 54 -35.33 8.45 -6.14
CA GLY A 54 -34.42 7.94 -7.18
C GLY A 54 -32.94 8.21 -6.89
N LYS A 55 -32.55 8.47 -5.64
CA LYS A 55 -31.16 8.73 -5.26
C LYS A 55 -30.43 7.41 -4.98
N ALA A 56 -29.16 7.35 -5.38
CA ALA A 56 -28.30 6.19 -5.10
C ALA A 56 -28.17 5.93 -3.58
N VAL A 57 -28.18 4.65 -3.20
CA VAL A 57 -27.98 4.22 -1.81
C VAL A 57 -26.58 4.58 -1.34
N ILE A 58 -25.57 4.32 -2.18
CA ILE A 58 -24.17 4.60 -1.89
C ILE A 58 -23.88 6.09 -2.11
N ASP A 59 -23.30 6.73 -1.08
CA ASP A 59 -22.83 8.12 -1.11
C ASP A 59 -21.42 8.16 -0.52
N SER A 60 -20.43 7.91 -1.37
CA SER A 60 -19.01 7.85 -1.01
C SER A 60 -18.50 9.18 -0.41
N SER A 61 -19.05 10.32 -0.86
CA SER A 61 -18.71 11.64 -0.30
C SER A 61 -19.14 11.75 1.15
N ARG A 62 -20.38 11.34 1.44
CA ARG A 62 -20.94 11.36 2.79
C ARG A 62 -20.20 10.41 3.73
N GLU A 63 -19.85 9.23 3.27
CA GLU A 63 -19.12 8.26 4.08
C GLU A 63 -17.71 8.74 4.41
N SER A 64 -17.01 9.34 3.45
CA SER A 64 -15.70 9.97 3.67
C SER A 64 -15.80 11.12 4.71
N GLN A 65 -16.87 11.88 4.71
CA GLN A 65 -17.15 12.90 5.74
C GLN A 65 -17.36 12.27 7.13
N VAL A 66 -18.07 11.13 7.20
CA VAL A 66 -18.30 10.42 8.45
C VAL A 66 -16.97 9.94 9.05
N TYR A 67 -16.10 9.30 8.25
CA TYR A 67 -14.80 8.84 8.73
C TYR A 67 -13.91 9.99 9.22
N ARG A 68 -13.81 11.08 8.45
CA ARG A 68 -13.03 12.28 8.87
C ARG A 68 -13.54 12.86 10.17
N ARG A 69 -14.86 13.01 10.31
CA ARG A 69 -15.47 13.50 11.54
C ARG A 69 -15.19 12.59 12.73
N LEU A 70 -15.30 11.28 12.56
CA LEU A 70 -15.05 10.31 13.63
C LEU A 70 -13.58 10.30 14.04
N ALA A 71 -12.66 10.38 13.08
CA ALA A 71 -11.23 10.48 13.35
C ALA A 71 -10.89 11.75 14.14
N SER A 72 -11.53 12.90 13.82
CA SER A 72 -11.31 14.16 14.56
C SER A 72 -11.92 14.17 15.96
N LEU A 73 -12.89 13.29 16.24
CA LEU A 73 -13.52 13.13 17.56
C LEU A 73 -12.85 12.06 18.41
N ASN A 74 -11.93 11.30 17.83
CA ASN A 74 -11.29 10.17 18.50
C ASN A 74 -10.15 10.64 19.41
N GLU A 75 -10.46 10.78 20.70
CA GLU A 75 -9.52 11.18 21.75
C GLU A 75 -9.07 10.00 22.63
N GLY A 76 -9.55 8.79 22.32
CA GLY A 76 -9.38 7.62 23.17
C GLY A 76 -8.23 6.70 22.74
N PRO A 77 -8.09 5.53 23.40
CA PRO A 77 -7.07 4.55 23.08
C PRO A 77 -7.30 3.82 21.75
N LEU A 78 -8.52 3.97 21.15
CA LEU A 78 -8.83 3.38 19.86
C LEU A 78 -8.02 4.10 18.76
N ARG A 79 -7.18 3.36 18.04
CA ARG A 79 -6.41 3.91 16.92
C ARG A 79 -7.30 4.10 15.69
N ASN A 80 -6.94 5.04 14.81
CA ASN A 80 -7.72 5.35 13.60
C ASN A 80 -7.96 4.12 12.71
N HIS A 81 -7.01 3.22 12.57
CA HIS A 81 -7.20 1.95 11.87
C HIS A 81 -8.31 1.09 12.50
N GLY A 82 -8.32 0.95 13.82
CA GLY A 82 -9.39 0.25 14.55
C GLY A 82 -10.74 0.93 14.37
N LEU A 83 -10.77 2.26 14.46
CA LEU A 83 -11.97 3.07 14.20
C LEU A 83 -12.52 2.81 12.79
N TYR A 84 -11.68 2.83 11.75
CA TYR A 84 -12.12 2.54 10.38
C TYR A 84 -12.68 1.13 10.24
N ARG A 85 -12.04 0.12 10.85
CA ARG A 85 -12.55 -1.27 10.81
C ARG A 85 -13.94 -1.39 11.43
N ILE A 86 -14.17 -0.81 12.61
CA ILE A 86 -15.45 -0.85 13.33
C ILE A 86 -16.52 -0.12 12.52
N PHE A 87 -16.28 1.13 12.14
CA PHE A 87 -17.29 1.93 11.45
C PHE A 87 -17.54 1.47 10.01
N ARG A 88 -16.58 0.80 9.36
CA ARG A 88 -16.81 0.10 8.10
C ARG A 88 -17.92 -0.95 8.25
N ALA A 89 -17.83 -1.81 9.27
CA ALA A 89 -18.86 -2.83 9.52
C ALA A 89 -20.23 -2.20 9.81
N VAL A 90 -20.26 -1.12 10.62
CA VAL A 90 -21.50 -0.40 10.95
C VAL A 90 -22.09 0.32 9.72
N ILE A 91 -21.28 0.84 8.82
CA ILE A 91 -21.73 1.49 7.58
C ILE A 91 -22.23 0.42 6.59
N ALA A 92 -21.52 -0.71 6.45
CA ALA A 92 -21.94 -1.83 5.60
C ALA A 92 -23.31 -2.37 6.04
N ALA A 93 -23.50 -2.65 7.33
CA ALA A 93 -24.81 -3.05 7.87
C ALA A 93 -25.92 -2.01 7.59
N GLY A 94 -25.57 -0.72 7.60
CA GLY A 94 -26.50 0.37 7.24
C GLY A 94 -26.87 0.36 5.75
N ARG A 95 -25.96 -0.04 4.85
CA ARG A 95 -26.27 -0.21 3.42
C ARG A 95 -27.15 -1.44 3.19
N GLU A 96 -26.83 -2.57 3.82
CA GLU A 96 -27.64 -3.79 3.73
C GLU A 96 -29.10 -3.51 4.09
N ILE A 97 -29.36 -2.79 5.18
CA ILE A 97 -30.73 -2.43 5.59
C ILE A 97 -31.42 -1.50 4.58
N GLN A 98 -30.67 -0.63 3.87
CA GLN A 98 -31.22 0.23 2.82
C GLN A 98 -31.50 -0.53 1.51
N THR A 99 -30.89 -1.70 1.32
CA THR A 99 -30.98 -2.54 0.09
C THR A 99 -31.78 -3.80 0.26
N ILE A 100 -32.55 -3.95 1.34
CA ILE A 100 -33.34 -5.19 1.62
C ILE A 100 -34.25 -5.58 0.44
N ASP A 101 -34.61 -4.66 -0.44
CA ASP A 101 -35.40 -4.91 -1.65
C ASP A 101 -34.54 -5.07 -2.93
N ASN A 102 -33.19 -4.99 -2.81
CA ASN A 102 -32.28 -5.16 -3.93
C ASN A 102 -31.06 -5.97 -3.48
N PRO A 103 -30.92 -7.26 -3.89
CA PRO A 103 -29.84 -8.09 -3.41
C PRO A 103 -28.50 -7.42 -3.70
N ALA A 104 -27.75 -7.11 -2.64
CA ALA A 104 -26.40 -6.57 -2.74
C ALA A 104 -25.57 -7.52 -3.60
N GLY A 105 -24.93 -6.99 -4.63
CA GLY A 105 -23.97 -7.74 -5.43
C GLY A 105 -22.86 -8.30 -4.52
N ILE A 106 -22.25 -9.41 -4.92
CA ILE A 106 -21.12 -9.99 -4.20
C ILE A 106 -20.00 -8.94 -4.14
N ALA A 107 -19.55 -8.59 -2.94
CA ALA A 107 -18.47 -7.63 -2.75
C ALA A 107 -17.20 -8.11 -3.47
N PRO A 108 -16.55 -7.27 -4.29
CA PRO A 108 -15.38 -7.70 -5.03
C PRO A 108 -14.24 -8.10 -4.09
N LEU A 109 -13.56 -9.19 -4.43
CA LEU A 109 -12.37 -9.65 -3.73
C LEU A 109 -11.12 -9.21 -4.50
N TYR A 110 -10.17 -8.66 -3.78
CA TYR A 110 -8.82 -8.32 -4.27
C TYR A 110 -7.78 -9.07 -3.46
N MET A 111 -6.59 -9.27 -4.01
CA MET A 111 -5.56 -10.01 -3.31
C MET A 111 -4.14 -9.51 -3.57
N VAL A 112 -3.20 -9.92 -2.72
CA VAL A 112 -1.77 -9.95 -3.05
C VAL A 112 -1.29 -11.38 -3.07
N ILE A 113 -0.53 -11.73 -4.11
CA ILE A 113 0.09 -13.05 -4.26
C ILE A 113 1.62 -12.92 -4.27
N GLY A 114 2.29 -13.82 -3.55
CA GLY A 114 3.75 -13.87 -3.45
C GLY A 114 4.25 -14.95 -2.51
N ASN A 115 5.57 -15.11 -2.42
CA ASN A 115 6.20 -16.03 -1.47
C ASN A 115 7.62 -15.53 -1.11
N PRO A 116 7.90 -15.16 0.18
CA PRO A 116 6.95 -15.07 1.31
C PRO A 116 5.99 -13.89 1.21
N ILE A 117 4.84 -13.93 1.91
CA ILE A 117 3.82 -12.87 1.85
C ILE A 117 3.27 -12.46 3.22
N GLY A 118 3.59 -13.21 4.29
CA GLY A 118 2.99 -13.06 5.62
C GLY A 118 3.19 -11.68 6.27
N HIS A 119 4.20 -10.92 5.84
CA HIS A 119 4.50 -9.58 6.38
C HIS A 119 3.99 -8.44 5.49
N SER A 120 3.18 -8.73 4.46
CA SER A 120 2.67 -7.72 3.56
C SER A 120 1.68 -6.78 4.26
N LEU A 121 1.92 -5.47 4.17
CA LEU A 121 1.01 -4.43 4.65
C LEU A 121 -0.03 -4.01 3.60
N SER A 122 -0.01 -4.60 2.40
CA SER A 122 -1.01 -4.33 1.36
C SER A 122 -2.45 -4.57 1.84
N PRO A 123 -2.79 -5.64 2.60
CA PRO A 123 -4.15 -5.81 3.11
C PRO A 123 -4.61 -4.69 4.03
N VAL A 124 -3.76 -4.20 4.93
CA VAL A 124 -4.09 -3.08 5.83
C VAL A 124 -4.34 -1.82 5.01
N MET A 125 -3.45 -1.52 4.07
CA MET A 125 -3.52 -0.34 3.21
C MET A 125 -4.79 -0.33 2.34
N HIS A 126 -5.02 -1.39 1.56
CA HIS A 126 -6.14 -1.44 0.62
C HIS A 126 -7.50 -1.58 1.30
N ASN A 127 -7.61 -2.40 2.37
CA ASN A 127 -8.87 -2.50 3.10
C ASN A 127 -9.26 -1.16 3.76
N SER A 128 -8.30 -0.39 4.26
CA SER A 128 -8.57 0.94 4.81
C SER A 128 -8.94 1.94 3.71
N ALA A 129 -8.29 1.85 2.53
CA ALA A 129 -8.62 2.67 1.38
C ALA A 129 -10.05 2.38 0.86
N LEU A 130 -10.43 1.11 0.72
CA LEU A 130 -11.78 0.70 0.34
C LEU A 130 -12.82 1.24 1.33
N ALA A 131 -12.58 1.04 2.64
CA ALA A 131 -13.46 1.50 3.68
C ALA A 131 -13.64 3.03 3.67
N PHE A 132 -12.53 3.78 3.58
CA PHE A 132 -12.55 5.24 3.56
C PHE A 132 -13.27 5.80 2.33
N SER A 133 -13.07 5.17 1.18
CA SER A 133 -13.70 5.59 -0.09
C SER A 133 -15.13 5.09 -0.23
N GLY A 134 -15.67 4.40 0.78
CA GLY A 134 -17.03 3.84 0.72
C GLY A 134 -17.20 2.74 -0.34
N GLN A 135 -16.10 2.11 -0.76
CA GLN A 135 -16.13 1.00 -1.70
C GLN A 135 -16.33 -0.32 -0.96
N ASP A 136 -17.24 -1.13 -1.45
CA ASP A 136 -17.32 -2.52 -1.01
C ASP A 136 -16.12 -3.30 -1.55
N GLY A 137 -15.74 -4.34 -0.85
CA GLY A 137 -14.64 -5.21 -1.25
C GLY A 137 -13.75 -5.61 -0.09
N HIS A 138 -12.98 -6.66 -0.33
CA HIS A 138 -12.00 -7.19 0.61
C HIS A 138 -10.67 -7.40 -0.10
N TYR A 139 -9.59 -7.12 0.61
CA TYR A 139 -8.24 -7.37 0.12
C TYR A 139 -7.51 -8.32 1.05
N LEU A 140 -7.02 -9.45 0.52
CA LEU A 140 -6.39 -10.54 1.28
C LEU A 140 -4.98 -10.84 0.76
N ALA A 141 -4.14 -11.46 1.59
CA ALA A 141 -2.82 -11.95 1.19
C ALA A 141 -2.82 -13.47 1.06
N PHE A 142 -2.25 -13.98 -0.04
CA PHE A 142 -2.13 -15.40 -0.30
C PHE A 142 -0.67 -15.77 -0.62
N ARG A 143 -0.14 -16.74 0.12
CA ARG A 143 1.10 -17.38 -0.27
C ARG A 143 0.83 -18.24 -1.51
N VAL A 144 1.61 -18.00 -2.56
CA VAL A 144 1.49 -18.71 -3.83
C VAL A 144 2.85 -19.28 -4.21
N ASP A 145 2.87 -20.57 -4.48
CA ASP A 145 4.04 -21.28 -5.01
C ASP A 145 3.88 -21.51 -6.53
N ASP A 146 2.65 -21.76 -7.00
CA ASP A 146 2.31 -21.92 -8.43
C ASP A 146 1.49 -20.72 -8.90
N VAL A 147 2.13 -19.82 -9.65
CA VAL A 147 1.49 -18.62 -10.21
C VAL A 147 0.47 -18.95 -11.30
N ALA A 148 0.65 -20.04 -12.05
CA ALA A 148 -0.31 -20.44 -13.08
C ALA A 148 -1.65 -20.84 -12.45
N ALA A 149 -1.63 -21.72 -11.46
CA ALA A 149 -2.82 -22.10 -10.71
C ALA A 149 -3.49 -20.90 -10.02
N ALA A 150 -2.71 -19.96 -9.47
CA ALA A 150 -3.24 -18.75 -8.86
C ALA A 150 -3.97 -17.86 -9.88
N VAL A 151 -3.44 -17.68 -11.09
CA VAL A 151 -4.07 -16.87 -12.15
C VAL A 151 -5.36 -17.51 -12.64
N GLU A 152 -5.40 -18.83 -12.80
CA GLU A 152 -6.65 -19.54 -13.11
C GLU A 152 -7.68 -19.40 -11.97
N GLY A 153 -7.22 -19.41 -10.71
CA GLY A 153 -8.07 -19.13 -9.55
C GLY A 153 -8.66 -17.71 -9.58
N ILE A 154 -7.87 -16.68 -9.97
CA ILE A 154 -8.36 -15.31 -10.14
C ILE A 154 -9.51 -15.27 -11.13
N ARG A 155 -9.37 -15.97 -12.27
CA ARG A 155 -10.38 -16.07 -13.32
C ARG A 155 -11.61 -16.83 -12.86
N GLY A 156 -11.42 -18.06 -12.35
CA GLY A 156 -12.50 -18.96 -11.98
C GLY A 156 -13.35 -18.52 -10.78
N LEU A 157 -12.76 -17.75 -9.87
CA LEU A 157 -13.45 -17.22 -8.68
C LEU A 157 -13.97 -15.79 -8.88
N GLY A 158 -13.77 -15.19 -10.04
CA GLY A 158 -14.18 -13.82 -10.30
C GLY A 158 -13.47 -12.79 -9.40
N ILE A 159 -12.20 -13.05 -9.00
CA ILE A 159 -11.41 -12.11 -8.21
C ILE A 159 -11.20 -10.84 -9.04
N GLY A 160 -11.56 -9.66 -8.49
CA GLY A 160 -11.53 -8.39 -9.21
C GLY A 160 -10.13 -7.91 -9.60
N GLY A 161 -9.11 -8.33 -8.84
CA GLY A 161 -7.72 -8.00 -9.17
C GLY A 161 -6.71 -8.53 -8.16
N ALA A 162 -5.43 -8.51 -8.56
CA ALA A 162 -4.34 -8.98 -7.73
C ALA A 162 -3.11 -8.09 -7.82
N SER A 163 -2.50 -7.81 -6.68
CA SER A 163 -1.10 -7.38 -6.61
C SER A 163 -0.21 -8.62 -6.73
N VAL A 164 0.82 -8.52 -7.54
CA VAL A 164 1.81 -9.60 -7.74
C VAL A 164 3.16 -9.13 -7.21
N THR A 165 3.72 -9.91 -6.27
CA THR A 165 5.05 -9.60 -5.73
C THR A 165 6.04 -10.75 -5.96
N ILE A 166 7.19 -10.66 -5.33
CA ILE A 166 8.27 -11.66 -5.44
C ILE A 166 7.73 -13.08 -5.12
N PRO A 167 8.09 -14.10 -5.92
CA PRO A 167 8.99 -14.06 -7.08
C PRO A 167 8.26 -13.94 -8.44
N HIS A 168 6.96 -13.65 -8.46
CA HIS A 168 6.05 -13.94 -9.56
C HIS A 168 5.92 -12.85 -10.63
N LYS A 169 6.44 -11.62 -10.41
CA LYS A 169 6.23 -10.45 -11.30
C LYS A 169 6.56 -10.67 -12.78
N ILE A 170 7.54 -11.53 -13.08
CA ILE A 170 7.94 -11.88 -14.46
C ILE A 170 7.13 -13.08 -14.94
N ALA A 171 7.03 -14.12 -14.10
CA ALA A 171 6.38 -15.37 -14.49
C ALA A 171 4.87 -15.22 -14.76
N VAL A 172 4.20 -14.28 -14.12
CA VAL A 172 2.76 -14.06 -14.27
C VAL A 172 2.38 -13.61 -15.69
N ILE A 173 3.27 -12.92 -16.40
CA ILE A 173 2.99 -12.30 -17.71
C ILE A 173 2.41 -13.32 -18.72
N LYS A 174 2.98 -14.52 -18.80
CA LYS A 174 2.57 -15.56 -19.74
C LYS A 174 1.17 -16.16 -19.48
N HIS A 175 0.55 -15.83 -18.36
CA HIS A 175 -0.76 -16.33 -17.96
C HIS A 175 -1.85 -15.23 -18.06
N LEU A 176 -1.50 -14.04 -18.53
CA LEU A 176 -2.42 -12.91 -18.72
C LEU A 176 -2.87 -12.81 -20.17
N ASP A 177 -4.08 -12.31 -20.37
CA ASP A 177 -4.67 -12.14 -21.70
C ASP A 177 -4.16 -10.86 -22.38
N VAL A 178 -4.01 -9.80 -21.61
CA VAL A 178 -3.55 -8.48 -22.09
C VAL A 178 -2.48 -7.95 -21.15
N VAL A 179 -1.39 -7.47 -21.72
CA VAL A 179 -0.34 -6.79 -20.94
C VAL A 179 -0.24 -5.36 -21.45
N ASP A 180 -0.35 -4.41 -20.51
CA ASP A 180 -0.16 -2.99 -20.80
C ASP A 180 1.21 -2.74 -21.46
N PRO A 181 1.31 -1.88 -22.48
CA PRO A 181 2.57 -1.64 -23.19
C PRO A 181 3.74 -1.27 -22.27
N LEU A 182 3.51 -0.45 -21.25
CA LEU A 182 4.53 -0.09 -20.27
C LEU A 182 4.99 -1.33 -19.46
N ALA A 183 4.07 -2.18 -19.03
CA ALA A 183 4.39 -3.39 -18.30
C ALA A 183 5.12 -4.42 -19.19
N ALA A 184 4.79 -4.49 -20.47
CA ALA A 184 5.46 -5.32 -21.47
C ALA A 184 6.91 -4.84 -21.69
N ASP A 185 7.12 -3.55 -21.87
CA ASP A 185 8.46 -2.95 -22.03
C ASP A 185 9.33 -3.14 -20.77
N ILE A 186 8.73 -3.01 -19.58
CA ILE A 186 9.39 -3.30 -18.30
C ILE A 186 9.71 -4.81 -18.22
N GLY A 187 8.89 -5.68 -18.81
CA GLY A 187 9.01 -7.13 -18.66
C GLY A 187 8.65 -7.64 -17.27
N ALA A 188 7.78 -6.93 -16.56
CA ALA A 188 7.30 -7.31 -15.23
C ALA A 188 5.90 -6.72 -14.96
N VAL A 189 5.01 -7.52 -14.40
CA VAL A 189 3.66 -7.14 -13.96
C VAL A 189 3.59 -7.25 -12.44
N ASN A 190 3.12 -6.20 -11.77
CA ASN A 190 2.84 -6.22 -10.33
C ASN A 190 1.35 -6.01 -10.01
N THR A 191 0.52 -5.79 -11.03
CA THR A 191 -0.91 -5.51 -10.88
C THR A 191 -1.70 -6.24 -11.94
N VAL A 192 -2.65 -7.06 -11.54
CA VAL A 192 -3.61 -7.73 -12.40
C VAL A 192 -4.99 -7.15 -12.17
N VAL A 193 -5.70 -6.84 -13.24
CA VAL A 193 -7.11 -6.40 -13.23
C VAL A 193 -7.91 -7.43 -13.98
N ASN A 194 -8.95 -7.97 -13.37
CA ASN A 194 -9.89 -8.87 -14.00
C ASN A 194 -11.10 -8.06 -14.52
N ARG A 195 -11.32 -8.10 -15.82
CA ARG A 195 -12.48 -7.49 -16.49
C ARG A 195 -13.27 -8.61 -17.15
N ASP A 196 -14.28 -9.09 -16.46
CA ASP A 196 -15.18 -10.15 -16.94
C ASP A 196 -14.44 -11.42 -17.41
N GLY A 197 -13.43 -11.85 -16.66
CA GLY A 197 -12.61 -13.01 -16.96
C GLY A 197 -11.40 -12.72 -17.86
N ILE A 198 -11.27 -11.54 -18.44
CA ILE A 198 -10.08 -11.10 -19.19
C ILE A 198 -9.10 -10.44 -18.21
N LEU A 199 -7.91 -11.01 -18.08
CA LEU A 199 -6.89 -10.58 -17.14
C LEU A 199 -5.91 -9.61 -17.80
N HIS A 200 -5.91 -8.37 -17.31
CA HIS A 200 -5.03 -7.29 -17.76
C HIS A 200 -3.88 -7.10 -16.78
N GLY A 201 -2.64 -7.10 -17.28
CA GLY A 201 -1.43 -6.88 -16.48
C GLY A 201 -0.88 -5.48 -16.60
N TYR A 202 -0.55 -4.85 -15.46
CA TYR A 202 0.03 -3.52 -15.36
C TYR A 202 1.27 -3.52 -14.45
N ASN A 203 2.03 -2.42 -14.50
CA ASN A 203 3.15 -2.19 -13.58
C ASN A 203 2.98 -0.85 -12.86
N SER A 204 2.54 -0.88 -11.61
CA SER A 204 2.40 0.30 -10.76
C SER A 204 3.68 0.70 -10.03
N ASP A 205 4.69 -0.19 -9.93
CA ASP A 205 5.96 0.12 -9.26
C ASP A 205 6.69 1.27 -9.94
N CYS A 206 6.67 1.30 -11.27
CA CYS A 206 7.27 2.35 -12.09
C CYS A 206 6.72 3.73 -11.71
N ALA A 207 5.41 3.88 -11.78
CA ALA A 207 4.72 5.13 -11.44
C ALA A 207 4.92 5.51 -9.96
N GLY A 208 4.81 4.54 -9.05
CA GLY A 208 4.97 4.75 -7.61
C GLY A 208 6.35 5.28 -7.24
N ALA A 209 7.40 4.69 -7.81
CA ALA A 209 8.77 5.10 -7.53
C ALA A 209 9.09 6.50 -8.09
N VAL A 210 8.66 6.79 -9.32
CA VAL A 210 8.86 8.12 -9.94
C VAL A 210 8.09 9.18 -9.16
N GLN A 211 6.87 8.90 -8.71
CA GLN A 211 6.06 9.83 -7.93
C GLN A 211 6.72 10.12 -6.57
N ALA A 212 7.17 9.08 -5.86
CA ALA A 212 7.86 9.25 -4.57
C ALA A 212 9.11 10.13 -4.68
N LEU A 213 9.92 9.94 -5.73
CA LEU A 213 11.07 10.80 -6.01
C LEU A 213 10.63 12.23 -6.34
N SER A 214 9.58 12.41 -7.13
CA SER A 214 9.10 13.71 -7.60
C SER A 214 8.60 14.61 -6.47
N GLU A 215 8.19 14.04 -5.34
CA GLU A 215 7.82 14.79 -4.13
C GLU A 215 9.03 15.50 -3.48
N LYS A 216 10.25 15.03 -3.72
CA LYS A 216 11.47 15.52 -3.07
C LYS A 216 12.43 16.22 -4.03
N THR A 217 12.36 15.95 -5.33
CA THR A 217 13.27 16.53 -6.31
C THR A 217 12.69 16.55 -7.72
N ALA A 218 13.15 17.46 -8.56
CA ALA A 218 12.93 17.36 -10.00
C ALA A 218 13.71 16.16 -10.55
N VAL A 219 13.00 15.15 -11.08
CA VAL A 219 13.59 13.89 -11.53
C VAL A 219 14.17 14.00 -12.94
N ALA A 220 13.51 14.77 -13.83
CA ALA A 220 13.84 14.81 -15.26
C ALA A 220 15.31 15.13 -15.53
N HIS A 221 15.91 14.39 -16.47
CA HIS A 221 17.28 14.55 -16.98
C HIS A 221 18.41 14.40 -15.95
N LYS A 222 18.12 13.85 -14.76
CA LYS A 222 19.13 13.60 -13.73
C LYS A 222 20.00 12.38 -14.05
N GLN A 223 21.20 12.35 -13.43
CA GLN A 223 22.02 11.15 -13.36
C GLN A 223 21.57 10.33 -12.17
N VAL A 224 21.24 9.08 -12.39
CA VAL A 224 20.67 8.19 -11.36
C VAL A 224 21.43 6.88 -11.33
N VAL A 225 21.81 6.45 -10.13
CA VAL A 225 22.33 5.10 -9.87
C VAL A 225 21.21 4.27 -9.24
N VAL A 226 20.93 3.12 -9.82
CA VAL A 226 19.97 2.13 -9.30
C VAL A 226 20.75 0.90 -8.83
N LEU A 227 20.67 0.62 -7.54
CA LEU A 227 21.28 -0.55 -6.91
C LEU A 227 20.34 -1.74 -7.01
N GLY A 228 20.78 -2.81 -7.68
CA GLY A 228 19.99 -4.03 -7.88
C GLY A 228 19.64 -4.31 -9.34
N ALA A 229 19.23 -5.55 -9.61
CA ALA A 229 18.83 -6.01 -10.95
C ALA A 229 17.60 -6.93 -10.92
N GLY A 230 16.72 -6.74 -9.95
CA GLY A 230 15.43 -7.44 -9.84
C GLY A 230 14.28 -6.69 -10.54
N GLY A 231 13.05 -7.19 -10.38
CA GLY A 231 11.84 -6.59 -10.98
C GLY A 231 11.60 -5.14 -10.57
N ALA A 232 11.90 -4.79 -9.32
CA ALA A 232 11.79 -3.41 -8.83
C ALA A 232 12.83 -2.48 -9.49
N ALA A 233 14.11 -2.92 -9.57
CA ALA A 233 15.17 -2.17 -10.26
C ALA A 233 14.82 -1.97 -11.75
N ARG A 234 14.23 -2.96 -12.39
CA ARG A 234 13.76 -2.89 -13.78
C ARG A 234 12.66 -1.84 -13.94
N ALA A 235 11.62 -1.88 -13.08
CA ALA A 235 10.51 -0.96 -13.13
C ALA A 235 10.93 0.50 -12.93
N ILE A 236 11.74 0.76 -11.88
CA ILE A 236 12.21 2.13 -11.62
C ILE A 236 13.22 2.62 -12.66
N GLY A 237 14.12 1.75 -13.11
CA GLY A 237 15.08 2.07 -14.18
C GLY A 237 14.38 2.48 -15.46
N PHE A 238 13.32 1.77 -15.84
CA PHE A 238 12.49 2.10 -17.00
C PHE A 238 11.79 3.46 -16.81
N GLY A 239 11.11 3.68 -15.68
CA GLY A 239 10.41 4.95 -15.40
C GLY A 239 11.35 6.15 -15.37
N LEU A 240 12.56 6.00 -14.83
CA LEU A 240 13.56 7.04 -14.83
C LEU A 240 14.07 7.36 -16.25
N LYS A 241 14.23 6.34 -17.09
CA LYS A 241 14.59 6.54 -18.50
C LYS A 241 13.49 7.28 -19.27
N GLN A 242 12.22 6.98 -19.06
CA GLN A 242 11.11 7.74 -19.65
C GLN A 242 11.12 9.22 -19.24
N LYS A 243 11.69 9.55 -18.05
CA LYS A 243 11.90 10.94 -17.62
C LYS A 243 13.19 11.56 -18.16
N GLY A 244 13.86 10.90 -19.12
CA GLY A 244 15.11 11.37 -19.73
C GLY A 244 16.33 11.27 -18.81
N CYS A 245 16.27 10.49 -17.72
CA CYS A 245 17.39 10.31 -16.81
C CYS A 245 18.52 9.48 -17.45
N ARG A 246 19.74 9.78 -17.06
CA ARG A 246 20.92 8.95 -17.34
C ARG A 246 21.06 7.92 -16.23
N VAL A 247 20.59 6.71 -16.49
CA VAL A 247 20.60 5.62 -15.50
C VAL A 247 21.89 4.81 -15.60
N THR A 248 22.43 4.44 -14.44
CA THR A 248 23.47 3.43 -14.28
C THR A 248 22.96 2.36 -13.33
N ILE A 249 22.95 1.11 -13.80
CA ILE A 249 22.64 -0.04 -12.96
C ILE A 249 23.91 -0.47 -12.23
N VAL A 250 23.81 -0.64 -10.92
CA VAL A 250 24.88 -1.20 -10.09
C VAL A 250 24.40 -2.46 -9.43
N ASN A 251 25.09 -3.58 -9.61
CA ASN A 251 24.65 -4.86 -9.05
C ASN A 251 25.82 -5.74 -8.61
N ARG A 252 25.59 -6.55 -7.56
CA ARG A 252 26.56 -7.53 -7.06
C ARG A 252 26.83 -8.66 -8.08
N THR A 253 25.75 -9.17 -8.70
CA THR A 253 25.84 -10.22 -9.72
C THR A 253 25.99 -9.57 -11.09
N VAL A 254 27.19 -9.64 -11.67
CA VAL A 254 27.55 -8.97 -12.93
C VAL A 254 26.58 -9.33 -14.05
N SER A 255 26.37 -10.61 -14.32
CA SER A 255 25.52 -11.07 -15.44
C SER A 255 24.07 -10.57 -15.37
N LYS A 256 23.49 -10.48 -14.16
CA LYS A 256 22.12 -9.92 -13.96
C LYS A 256 22.11 -8.42 -14.20
N GLY A 257 23.15 -7.71 -13.76
CA GLY A 257 23.26 -6.27 -13.93
C GLY A 257 23.47 -5.88 -15.40
N GLU A 258 24.36 -6.54 -16.09
CA GLU A 258 24.62 -6.36 -17.54
C GLU A 258 23.36 -6.61 -18.36
N LYS A 259 22.67 -7.73 -18.07
CA LYS A 259 21.40 -8.05 -18.75
C LYS A 259 20.37 -6.92 -18.57
N LEU A 260 20.15 -6.46 -17.33
CA LEU A 260 19.19 -5.38 -17.08
C LEU A 260 19.61 -4.07 -17.76
N ALA A 261 20.90 -3.72 -17.68
CA ALA A 261 21.42 -2.51 -18.33
C ALA A 261 21.29 -2.58 -19.85
N GLY A 262 21.53 -3.74 -20.46
CA GLY A 262 21.29 -4.00 -21.88
C GLY A 262 19.82 -3.84 -22.26
N ASP A 263 18.91 -4.47 -21.50
CA ASP A 263 17.46 -4.37 -21.70
C ASP A 263 16.96 -2.89 -21.60
N LEU A 264 17.55 -2.11 -20.70
CA LEU A 264 17.23 -0.69 -20.51
C LEU A 264 18.01 0.25 -21.46
N GLY A 265 19.03 -0.24 -22.18
CA GLY A 265 19.93 0.61 -22.96
C GLY A 265 20.62 1.66 -22.09
N CYS A 266 21.20 1.26 -20.95
CA CYS A 266 21.88 2.14 -20.00
C CYS A 266 23.24 1.58 -19.57
N ARG A 267 23.98 2.30 -18.71
CA ARG A 267 25.27 1.85 -18.20
C ARG A 267 25.11 0.81 -17.11
N PHE A 268 26.10 -0.10 -17.04
CA PHE A 268 26.29 -1.03 -15.92
C PHE A 268 27.64 -0.79 -15.25
N GLU A 269 27.69 -0.98 -13.94
CA GLU A 269 28.90 -0.99 -13.15
C GLU A 269 28.82 -2.08 -12.05
N PRO A 270 29.83 -2.97 -11.93
CA PRO A 270 29.86 -3.93 -10.84
C PRO A 270 29.96 -3.25 -9.47
N LEU A 271 29.19 -3.69 -8.50
CA LEU A 271 29.22 -3.13 -7.15
C LEU A 271 30.63 -3.21 -6.50
N SER A 272 31.39 -4.28 -6.80
CA SER A 272 32.75 -4.48 -6.31
C SER A 272 33.78 -3.49 -6.87
N GLU A 273 33.49 -2.87 -8.01
CA GLU A 273 34.38 -1.92 -8.69
C GLU A 273 33.98 -0.47 -8.44
N LEU A 274 32.85 -0.24 -7.78
CA LEU A 274 32.31 1.10 -7.53
C LEU A 274 33.17 1.86 -6.50
N LYS A 275 34.03 2.78 -6.99
CA LYS A 275 34.92 3.61 -6.17
C LYS A 275 34.39 5.01 -5.90
N LYS A 276 33.47 5.50 -6.73
CA LYS A 276 32.92 6.86 -6.65
C LYS A 276 31.52 6.89 -7.26
N LEU A 277 30.62 7.64 -6.65
CA LEU A 277 29.34 8.01 -7.24
C LEU A 277 29.42 9.37 -7.92
N SER A 278 29.04 9.42 -9.19
CA SER A 278 28.83 10.68 -9.92
C SER A 278 27.37 10.72 -10.37
N CYS A 279 26.46 11.02 -9.43
CA CYS A 279 25.03 11.04 -9.69
C CYS A 279 24.31 12.05 -8.80
N HIS A 280 23.08 12.38 -9.15
CA HIS A 280 22.20 13.24 -8.36
C HIS A 280 21.29 12.41 -7.45
N ILE A 281 20.92 11.20 -7.88
CA ILE A 281 19.98 10.34 -7.21
C ILE A 281 20.56 8.93 -7.09
N VAL A 282 20.45 8.33 -5.91
CA VAL A 282 20.77 6.91 -5.66
C VAL A 282 19.50 6.22 -5.22
N VAL A 283 19.18 5.07 -5.82
CA VAL A 283 18.00 4.28 -5.47
C VAL A 283 18.43 2.89 -5.05
N ASN A 284 18.10 2.48 -3.82
CA ASN A 284 18.21 1.10 -3.40
C ASN A 284 16.95 0.33 -3.84
N ALA A 285 17.10 -0.53 -4.84
CA ALA A 285 16.07 -1.46 -5.32
C ALA A 285 16.42 -2.93 -4.97
N THR A 286 17.23 -3.14 -3.92
CA THR A 286 17.55 -4.44 -3.34
C THR A 286 16.84 -4.63 -2.01
N PRO A 287 16.72 -5.88 -1.49
CA PRO A 287 16.21 -6.13 -0.15
C PRO A 287 17.23 -5.86 0.98
N VAL A 288 18.43 -5.35 0.67
CA VAL A 288 19.47 -5.11 1.68
C VAL A 288 19.03 -4.01 2.64
N GLY A 289 19.09 -4.29 3.94
CA GLY A 289 18.61 -3.41 5.00
C GLY A 289 17.15 -3.66 5.43
N MET A 290 16.45 -4.61 4.80
CA MET A 290 15.11 -5.04 5.18
C MET A 290 15.17 -6.01 6.38
N THR A 291 14.14 -5.98 7.21
CA THR A 291 13.93 -6.96 8.30
C THR A 291 13.98 -8.40 7.76
N PRO A 292 14.72 -9.34 8.40
CA PRO A 292 15.40 -9.21 9.69
C PRO A 292 16.82 -8.62 9.63
N ASP A 293 17.46 -8.49 8.45
CA ASP A 293 18.85 -8.00 8.31
C ASP A 293 18.92 -6.46 8.20
N VAL A 294 18.50 -5.79 9.25
CA VAL A 294 18.41 -4.32 9.31
C VAL A 294 19.75 -3.60 9.42
N ASN A 295 20.84 -4.33 9.71
CA ASN A 295 22.16 -3.75 9.92
C ASN A 295 23.00 -3.61 8.66
N SER A 296 22.54 -4.16 7.55
CA SER A 296 23.23 -4.10 6.26
C SER A 296 22.89 -2.81 5.50
N THR A 297 23.83 -2.36 4.66
CA THR A 297 23.63 -1.27 3.71
C THR A 297 23.94 -1.72 2.29
N PRO A 298 23.18 -1.33 1.27
CA PRO A 298 23.39 -1.76 -0.12
C PRO A 298 24.64 -1.14 -0.75
N LEU A 299 25.14 -0.08 -0.14
CA LEU A 299 26.28 0.73 -0.60
C LEU A 299 27.06 1.22 0.62
N ALA A 300 28.39 1.34 0.47
CA ALA A 300 29.22 1.99 1.50
C ALA A 300 28.82 3.47 1.65
N PRO A 301 28.43 3.94 2.85
CA PRO A 301 27.98 5.33 3.04
C PRO A 301 29.01 6.38 2.61
N ALA A 302 30.31 6.06 2.69
CA ALA A 302 31.40 6.96 2.25
C ALA A 302 31.36 7.32 0.75
N LEU A 303 30.56 6.61 -0.05
CA LEU A 303 30.33 6.95 -1.46
C LEU A 303 29.25 8.01 -1.67
N LEU A 304 28.44 8.29 -0.65
CA LEU A 304 27.42 9.34 -0.71
C LEU A 304 28.07 10.73 -0.51
N ALA A 305 27.46 11.76 -1.07
CA ALA A 305 27.86 13.14 -0.92
C ALA A 305 26.67 14.03 -0.54
N PRO A 306 26.91 15.14 0.18
CA PRO A 306 25.87 16.12 0.49
C PRO A 306 25.14 16.59 -0.76
N GLY A 307 23.83 16.82 -0.66
CA GLY A 307 23.00 17.28 -1.77
C GLY A 307 22.53 16.19 -2.73
N MET A 308 22.98 14.94 -2.59
CA MET A 308 22.37 13.80 -3.29
C MET A 308 20.96 13.52 -2.75
N VAL A 309 20.11 12.97 -3.59
CA VAL A 309 18.83 12.35 -3.18
C VAL A 309 19.04 10.85 -3.06
N VAL A 310 18.70 10.27 -1.93
CA VAL A 310 18.84 8.85 -1.66
C VAL A 310 17.48 8.24 -1.37
N MET A 311 17.03 7.35 -2.23
CA MET A 311 15.79 6.59 -2.08
C MET A 311 16.10 5.16 -1.67
N ASP A 312 15.39 4.68 -0.67
CA ASP A 312 15.39 3.26 -0.31
C ASP A 312 14.00 2.68 -0.53
N MET A 313 13.88 1.62 -1.34
CA MET A 313 12.60 0.95 -1.58
C MET A 313 12.20 0.02 -0.44
N VAL A 314 13.08 -0.23 0.52
CA VAL A 314 12.76 -0.94 1.76
C VAL A 314 11.91 -0.01 2.64
N TYR A 315 10.75 -0.52 3.09
CA TYR A 315 9.84 0.21 3.97
C TYR A 315 9.72 -0.40 5.38
N ASN A 316 10.29 -1.57 5.60
CA ASN A 316 10.40 -2.19 6.92
C ASN A 316 11.86 -2.64 7.19
N PRO A 317 12.60 -1.93 8.04
CA PRO A 317 12.18 -0.77 8.85
C PRO A 317 11.98 0.50 8.01
N LEU A 318 11.15 1.44 8.50
CA LEU A 318 10.90 2.72 7.80
C LEU A 318 12.19 3.54 7.64
N GLN A 319 13.03 3.57 8.67
CA GLN A 319 14.33 4.24 8.70
C GLN A 319 15.45 3.20 8.61
N THR A 320 15.78 2.79 7.38
CA THR A 320 16.89 1.86 7.15
C THR A 320 18.23 2.45 7.57
N ARG A 321 19.22 1.61 7.85
CA ARG A 321 20.59 2.06 8.13
C ARG A 321 21.15 2.91 6.98
N PHE A 322 20.78 2.59 5.74
CA PHE A 322 21.17 3.34 4.55
C PHE A 322 20.60 4.77 4.55
N LEU A 323 19.30 4.94 4.82
CA LEU A 323 18.67 6.27 4.90
C LEU A 323 19.22 7.10 6.08
N LYS A 324 19.44 6.48 7.26
CA LYS A 324 20.06 7.15 8.41
C LYS A 324 21.45 7.70 8.06
N ALA A 325 22.27 6.86 7.41
CA ALA A 325 23.61 7.29 6.95
C ALA A 325 23.53 8.39 5.91
N ALA A 326 22.64 8.29 4.94
CA ALA A 326 22.42 9.33 3.93
C ALA A 326 22.02 10.67 4.56
N GLN A 327 21.10 10.64 5.51
CA GLN A 327 20.65 11.84 6.23
C GLN A 327 21.79 12.51 7.03
N SER A 328 22.62 11.70 7.71
CA SER A 328 23.76 12.23 8.47
C SER A 328 24.84 12.89 7.59
N ILE A 329 24.93 12.51 6.32
CA ILE A 329 25.84 13.07 5.33
C ILE A 329 25.28 14.36 4.70
N GLY A 330 23.98 14.66 4.88
CA GLY A 330 23.32 15.82 4.27
C GLY A 330 22.65 15.52 2.92
N CYS A 331 22.28 14.27 2.67
CA CYS A 331 21.44 13.87 1.55
C CYS A 331 19.95 14.13 1.85
N THR A 332 19.17 14.41 0.81
CA THR A 332 17.71 14.34 0.88
C THR A 332 17.27 12.87 0.81
N THR A 333 16.45 12.41 1.74
CA THR A 333 16.02 11.01 1.79
C THR A 333 14.58 10.82 1.31
N VAL A 334 14.33 9.70 0.61
CA VAL A 334 13.02 9.22 0.18
C VAL A 334 12.84 7.81 0.73
N ASP A 335 11.84 7.61 1.59
CA ASP A 335 11.57 6.33 2.21
C ASP A 335 10.79 5.38 1.28
N GLY A 336 10.87 4.09 1.57
CA GLY A 336 10.17 3.05 0.81
C GLY A 336 8.65 3.08 1.00
N LEU A 337 8.16 3.67 2.09
CA LEU A 337 6.73 3.83 2.34
C LEU A 337 6.09 4.73 1.28
N SER A 338 6.77 5.82 0.88
CA SER A 338 6.26 6.72 -0.16
C SER A 338 5.99 5.96 -1.46
N MET A 339 6.94 5.14 -1.91
CA MET A 339 6.75 4.29 -3.09
C MET A 339 5.65 3.24 -2.88
N PHE A 340 5.65 2.56 -1.71
CA PHE A 340 4.66 1.53 -1.40
C PHE A 340 3.24 2.06 -1.44
N VAL A 341 3.01 3.28 -0.93
CA VAL A 341 1.70 3.93 -0.97
C VAL A 341 1.33 4.36 -2.39
N HIS A 342 2.23 4.99 -3.13
CA HIS A 342 1.92 5.46 -4.48
C HIS A 342 1.64 4.32 -5.47
N GLN A 343 2.41 3.20 -5.40
CA GLN A 343 2.11 2.05 -6.24
C GLN A 343 0.76 1.42 -5.88
N GLY A 344 0.42 1.36 -4.58
CA GLY A 344 -0.87 0.89 -4.11
C GLY A 344 -2.02 1.82 -4.51
N ALA A 345 -1.80 3.13 -4.54
CA ALA A 345 -2.78 4.09 -5.03
C ALA A 345 -3.14 3.85 -6.51
N VAL A 346 -2.14 3.61 -7.36
CA VAL A 346 -2.36 3.24 -8.77
C VAL A 346 -3.15 1.94 -8.88
N GLN A 347 -2.84 0.93 -8.07
CA GLN A 347 -3.57 -0.33 -8.03
C GLN A 347 -5.04 -0.12 -7.65
N PHE A 348 -5.28 0.64 -6.58
CA PHE A 348 -6.62 0.98 -6.12
C PHE A 348 -7.45 1.66 -7.22
N GLU A 349 -6.86 2.63 -7.92
CA GLU A 349 -7.52 3.36 -9.01
C GLU A 349 -7.82 2.46 -10.22
N LEU A 350 -6.90 1.54 -10.56
CA LEU A 350 -7.12 0.56 -11.63
C LEU A 350 -8.27 -0.42 -11.34
N TRP A 351 -8.45 -0.82 -10.08
CA TRP A 351 -9.48 -1.77 -9.68
C TRP A 351 -10.84 -1.12 -9.46
N THR A 352 -10.86 0.07 -8.89
CA THR A 352 -12.11 0.71 -8.44
C THR A 352 -12.62 1.81 -9.36
N GLY A 353 -11.75 2.33 -10.25
CA GLY A 353 -12.04 3.52 -11.04
C GLY A 353 -12.14 4.82 -10.22
N ASN A 354 -11.87 4.78 -8.91
CA ASN A 354 -11.97 5.91 -8.01
C ASN A 354 -10.59 6.40 -7.58
N LYS A 355 -10.48 7.71 -7.27
CA LYS A 355 -9.24 8.29 -6.78
C LYS A 355 -8.85 7.69 -5.43
N ALA A 356 -7.59 7.27 -5.30
CA ALA A 356 -7.06 6.67 -4.09
C ALA A 356 -6.93 7.69 -2.95
N PRO A 357 -7.31 7.33 -1.71
CA PRO A 357 -7.13 8.17 -0.52
C PRO A 357 -5.69 8.02 0.03
N VAL A 358 -4.71 8.58 -0.66
CA VAL A 358 -3.27 8.43 -0.42
C VAL A 358 -2.88 8.72 1.03
N ASP A 359 -3.44 9.78 1.63
CA ASP A 359 -3.14 10.17 3.02
C ASP A 359 -3.57 9.08 4.02
N ILE A 360 -4.74 8.49 3.81
CA ILE A 360 -5.22 7.38 4.64
C ILE A 360 -4.36 6.12 4.45
N MET A 361 -4.03 5.80 3.18
CA MET A 361 -3.15 4.67 2.87
C MET A 361 -1.81 4.81 3.57
N ARG A 362 -1.20 6.00 3.54
CA ARG A 362 0.06 6.30 4.23
C ARG A 362 -0.07 6.17 5.74
N GLN A 363 -1.10 6.77 6.32
CA GLN A 363 -1.31 6.79 7.76
C GLN A 363 -1.46 5.39 8.34
N VAL A 364 -2.29 4.54 7.75
CA VAL A 364 -2.56 3.19 8.28
C VAL A 364 -1.35 2.27 8.16
N VAL A 365 -0.51 2.46 7.14
CA VAL A 365 0.74 1.70 7.01
C VAL A 365 1.78 2.16 8.03
N LEU A 366 1.90 3.47 8.29
CA LEU A 366 2.76 4.01 9.36
C LEU A 366 2.36 3.42 10.71
N GLU A 367 1.07 3.49 11.06
CA GLU A 367 0.55 2.94 12.31
C GLU A 367 0.82 1.42 12.43
N ALA A 368 0.74 0.69 11.32
CA ALA A 368 1.03 -0.75 11.31
C ALA A 368 2.52 -1.06 11.48
N LEU A 369 3.42 -0.23 10.94
CA LEU A 369 4.88 -0.37 11.12
C LEU A 369 5.33 -0.04 12.54
N GLU A 370 4.71 0.92 13.21
CA GLU A 370 5.02 1.30 14.60
C GLU A 370 4.58 0.22 15.60
N ASN A 371 3.73 -0.71 15.19
CA ASN A 371 3.16 -1.77 16.04
C ASN A 371 3.81 -3.14 15.83
N GLN A 372 4.80 -3.26 14.95
CA GLN A 372 5.60 -4.46 14.74
C GLN A 372 6.88 -4.45 15.58
#